data_c73ce8075da6f2238583e4fa8728c898
#
_entry.id   c73ce8075da6f2238583e4fa8728c898
#
_cell.length_a   1.000
_cell.length_b   1.000
_cell.length_c   1.000
_cell.angle_alpha   90.00
_cell.angle_beta   90.00
_cell.angle_gamma   90.00
#
_symmetry.space_group_name_H-M   'P 1'
#
loop_
_entity.id
_entity.type
_entity.pdbx_description
1 polymer ?
#
loop_
_entity_poly.entity_id
_entity_poly.type
_entity_poly.pdbx_seq_one_letter_code
_entity_poly.pdbx_strand_id
1 'polypeptide(L)'
;MSDINKKNAILAIVSALPEELNFLEEYLQDRDGWKKTKENTYVNAKQRLEIVSKVFGVGKVSAAYGTADLINENDPDLIINVGYAGGLIKEAAKGDVAIGTDYVQVDFAPYFKNNLPQTAPSPGVLVDALEKEASKLNITGYKGRIATGDFFLHSTDQKNKILEEYSPIAFDMESAAVAQVATAKNVPFIALRTFSDLADDTAAEQALANKHDRETGQRIPIEHQPIKLAVNTAERYVDLIKRTLS
;
A
#
# COMPACT_ATOMS: atom_id res chain seq x y z
N MET A 1 -8.54 0.49 40.40
CA MET A 1 -7.55 0.58 39.32
C MET A 1 -8.35 0.83 38.05
N SER A 2 -8.29 2.04 37.58
CA SER A 2 -9.11 2.57 36.48
C SER A 2 -8.80 1.85 35.19
N ASP A 3 -9.81 1.25 34.54
CA ASP A 3 -9.80 0.91 33.13
C ASP A 3 -9.47 2.19 32.35
N ILE A 4 -8.19 2.36 32.05
CA ILE A 4 -7.73 3.38 31.11
C ILE A 4 -8.48 3.09 29.82
N ASN A 5 -9.26 4.04 29.39
CA ASN A 5 -10.06 4.08 28.15
C ASN A 5 -9.18 3.65 26.97
N LYS A 6 -9.10 2.33 26.70
CA LYS A 6 -8.27 1.82 25.60
C LYS A 6 -9.00 2.11 24.30
N LYS A 7 -8.62 3.21 23.67
CA LYS A 7 -9.04 3.62 22.30
C LYS A 7 -8.84 2.44 21.33
N ASN A 8 -9.67 2.32 20.29
CA ASN A 8 -9.43 1.37 19.21
C ASN A 8 -8.09 1.66 18.55
N ALA A 9 -7.42 0.62 18.01
CA ALA A 9 -6.35 0.83 17.07
C ALA A 9 -6.94 1.34 15.75
N ILE A 10 -6.37 2.38 15.16
CA ILE A 10 -6.85 2.98 13.92
C ILE A 10 -5.88 2.62 12.79
N LEU A 11 -6.36 1.81 11.85
CA LEU A 11 -5.67 1.49 10.61
C LEU A 11 -6.21 2.37 9.50
N ALA A 12 -5.37 3.17 8.86
CA ALA A 12 -5.71 3.85 7.62
C ALA A 12 -5.33 2.97 6.41
N ILE A 13 -6.28 2.70 5.51
CA ILE A 13 -6.03 2.05 4.22
C ILE A 13 -6.26 3.09 3.13
N VAL A 14 -5.21 3.42 2.39
CA VAL A 14 -5.24 4.48 1.37
C VAL A 14 -4.90 3.92 -0.01
N SER A 15 -5.42 4.57 -1.05
CA SER A 15 -5.12 4.24 -2.44
C SER A 15 -5.16 5.45 -3.36
N ALA A 16 -4.63 5.30 -4.57
CA ALA A 16 -4.72 6.32 -5.60
C ALA A 16 -6.05 6.30 -6.35
N LEU A 17 -6.59 5.11 -6.61
CA LEU A 17 -7.76 4.91 -7.46
C LEU A 17 -8.91 4.26 -6.68
N PRO A 18 -10.18 4.60 -7.00
CA PRO A 18 -11.34 3.98 -6.36
C PRO A 18 -11.37 2.46 -6.49
N GLU A 19 -11.01 1.94 -7.67
CA GLU A 19 -11.02 0.49 -7.93
C GLU A 19 -10.06 -0.31 -7.04
N GLU A 20 -9.02 0.32 -6.51
CA GLU A 20 -8.07 -0.29 -5.58
C GLU A 20 -8.66 -0.50 -4.18
N LEU A 21 -9.75 0.23 -3.83
CA LEU A 21 -10.43 0.15 -2.54
C LEU A 21 -11.86 -0.41 -2.60
N ASN A 22 -12.47 -0.52 -3.79
CA ASN A 22 -13.88 -0.91 -3.93
C ASN A 22 -14.23 -2.23 -3.23
N PHE A 23 -13.28 -3.16 -3.14
CA PHE A 23 -13.47 -4.44 -2.47
C PHE A 23 -13.48 -4.35 -0.93
N LEU A 24 -12.95 -3.28 -0.34
CA LEU A 24 -12.78 -3.19 1.12
C LEU A 24 -14.11 -3.32 1.87
N GLU A 25 -15.14 -2.60 1.43
CA GLU A 25 -16.46 -2.63 2.10
C GLU A 25 -17.09 -4.01 2.03
N GLU A 26 -17.14 -4.62 0.84
CA GLU A 26 -17.65 -5.97 0.64
C GLU A 26 -16.89 -6.97 1.52
N TYR A 27 -15.56 -6.90 1.51
CA TYR A 27 -14.71 -7.80 2.29
C TYR A 27 -14.91 -7.69 3.79
N LEU A 28 -15.21 -6.49 4.30
CA LEU A 28 -15.48 -6.28 5.73
C LEU A 28 -16.90 -6.70 6.11
N GLN A 29 -17.90 -6.51 5.23
CA GLN A 29 -19.30 -6.92 5.49
C GLN A 29 -19.45 -8.43 5.66
N ASP A 30 -18.65 -9.22 4.94
CA ASP A 30 -18.64 -10.68 5.04
C ASP A 30 -17.90 -11.23 6.28
N ARG A 31 -17.36 -10.35 7.14
CA ARG A 31 -16.54 -10.71 8.29
C ARG A 31 -17.23 -10.38 9.62
N ASP A 32 -17.13 -11.31 10.59
CA ASP A 32 -17.78 -11.13 11.89
C ASP A 32 -17.25 -9.90 12.65
N GLY A 33 -18.19 -9.15 13.19
CA GLY A 33 -17.94 -8.04 14.10
C GLY A 33 -17.71 -6.68 13.43
N TRP A 34 -17.55 -6.60 12.11
CA TRP A 34 -17.38 -5.34 11.41
C TRP A 34 -18.70 -4.61 11.20
N LYS A 35 -18.68 -3.29 11.37
CA LYS A 35 -19.82 -2.40 11.11
C LYS A 35 -19.31 -1.11 10.47
N LYS A 36 -19.94 -0.68 9.39
CA LYS A 36 -19.75 0.67 8.83
C LYS A 36 -20.39 1.68 9.77
N THR A 37 -19.63 2.64 10.25
CA THR A 37 -20.09 3.66 11.21
C THR A 37 -20.28 5.03 10.58
N LYS A 38 -19.45 5.33 9.56
CA LYS A 38 -19.49 6.53 8.72
C LYS A 38 -19.07 6.16 7.31
N GLU A 39 -19.16 7.11 6.39
CA GLU A 39 -18.52 6.94 5.09
C GLU A 39 -17.03 6.64 5.29
N ASN A 40 -16.55 5.60 4.61
CA ASN A 40 -15.15 5.14 4.66
C ASN A 40 -14.61 4.79 6.05
N THR A 41 -15.47 4.50 7.03
CA THR A 41 -15.07 4.14 8.39
C THR A 41 -15.78 2.88 8.86
N TYR A 42 -15.00 1.89 9.28
CA TYR A 42 -15.46 0.58 9.70
C TYR A 42 -14.88 0.24 11.08
N VAL A 43 -15.71 -0.31 11.98
CA VAL A 43 -15.30 -0.63 13.36
C VAL A 43 -15.61 -2.09 13.68
N ASN A 44 -14.61 -2.78 14.22
CA ASN A 44 -14.77 -4.07 14.88
C ASN A 44 -14.56 -3.88 16.39
N ALA A 45 -15.66 -3.73 17.12
CA ALA A 45 -15.62 -3.49 18.56
C ALA A 45 -15.04 -4.67 19.37
N LYS A 46 -15.23 -5.93 18.88
CA LYS A 46 -14.68 -7.13 19.53
C LYS A 46 -13.14 -7.13 19.49
N GLN A 47 -12.56 -6.71 18.39
CA GLN A 47 -11.12 -6.64 18.17
C GLN A 47 -10.52 -5.30 18.58
N ARG A 48 -11.36 -4.30 18.85
CA ARG A 48 -10.93 -2.91 19.15
C ARG A 48 -10.10 -2.34 18.01
N LEU A 49 -10.55 -2.57 16.79
CA LEU A 49 -9.93 -2.13 15.55
C LEU A 49 -10.91 -1.24 14.78
N GLU A 50 -10.38 -0.14 14.28
CA GLU A 50 -11.07 0.77 13.39
C GLU A 50 -10.28 0.87 12.08
N ILE A 51 -10.95 0.78 10.95
CA ILE A 51 -10.38 1.01 9.63
C ILE A 51 -10.99 2.28 9.08
N VAL A 52 -10.14 3.23 8.70
CA VAL A 52 -10.51 4.40 7.90
C VAL A 52 -9.89 4.27 6.52
N SER A 53 -10.62 4.62 5.46
CA SER A 53 -10.10 4.49 4.10
C SER A 53 -10.22 5.81 3.34
N LYS A 54 -9.26 6.06 2.42
CA LYS A 54 -9.26 7.28 1.58
C LYS A 54 -8.66 7.01 0.21
N VAL A 55 -9.36 7.45 -0.82
CA VAL A 55 -8.82 7.58 -2.18
C VAL A 55 -8.31 9.01 -2.33
N PHE A 56 -7.04 9.19 -2.69
CA PHE A 56 -6.41 10.51 -2.77
C PHE A 56 -6.08 10.98 -4.20
N GLY A 57 -6.17 10.11 -5.20
CA GLY A 57 -5.80 10.41 -6.59
C GLY A 57 -4.37 10.01 -6.92
N VAL A 58 -4.06 9.99 -8.22
CA VAL A 58 -2.77 9.55 -8.76
C VAL A 58 -1.69 10.60 -8.54
N GLY A 59 -0.47 10.14 -8.28
CA GLY A 59 0.75 10.93 -8.23
C GLY A 59 1.12 11.46 -6.85
N LYS A 60 2.38 11.87 -6.71
CA LYS A 60 2.99 12.22 -5.43
C LYS A 60 2.31 13.37 -4.70
N VAL A 61 1.88 14.41 -5.42
CA VAL A 61 1.21 15.58 -4.81
C VAL A 61 -0.14 15.18 -4.21
N SER A 62 -0.97 14.44 -4.96
CA SER A 62 -2.26 13.94 -4.51
C SER A 62 -2.10 13.03 -3.29
N ALA A 63 -1.15 12.10 -3.36
CA ALA A 63 -0.83 11.17 -2.29
C ALA A 63 -0.36 11.89 -1.01
N ALA A 64 0.55 12.87 -1.13
CA ALA A 64 1.04 13.64 0.00
C ALA A 64 -0.07 14.46 0.68
N TYR A 65 -0.85 15.19 -0.13
CA TYR A 65 -1.96 15.99 0.38
C TYR A 65 -3.02 15.11 1.08
N GLY A 66 -3.49 14.06 0.39
CA GLY A 66 -4.52 13.17 0.93
C GLY A 66 -4.08 12.42 2.19
N THR A 67 -2.79 12.06 2.29
CA THR A 67 -2.22 11.43 3.48
C THR A 67 -2.14 12.40 4.65
N ALA A 68 -1.67 13.63 4.42
CA ALA A 68 -1.58 14.65 5.47
C ALA A 68 -2.96 14.99 6.04
N ASP A 69 -3.95 15.14 5.17
CA ASP A 69 -5.34 15.40 5.51
C ASP A 69 -5.94 14.25 6.35
N LEU A 70 -5.78 13.00 5.89
CA LEU A 70 -6.23 11.81 6.60
C LEU A 70 -5.59 11.69 8.00
N ILE A 71 -4.28 11.94 8.13
CA ILE A 71 -3.60 11.90 9.43
C ILE A 71 -4.17 12.96 10.37
N ASN A 72 -4.37 14.19 9.90
CA ASN A 72 -4.90 15.27 10.71
C ASN A 72 -6.34 15.01 11.19
N GLU A 73 -7.15 14.33 10.38
CA GLU A 73 -8.56 14.04 10.70
C GLU A 73 -8.72 12.83 11.62
N ASN A 74 -7.87 11.80 11.49
CA ASN A 74 -8.14 10.48 12.07
C ASN A 74 -7.08 10.01 13.08
N ASP A 75 -5.88 10.63 13.11
CA ASP A 75 -4.77 10.25 14.00
C ASP A 75 -4.50 8.72 13.96
N PRO A 76 -4.20 8.12 12.79
CA PRO A 76 -4.08 6.68 12.65
C PRO A 76 -2.80 6.15 13.31
N ASP A 77 -2.89 4.94 13.85
CA ASP A 77 -1.75 4.21 14.41
C ASP A 77 -0.86 3.58 13.32
N LEU A 78 -1.40 3.34 12.14
CA LEU A 78 -0.71 2.75 10.99
C LEU A 78 -1.37 3.18 9.69
N ILE A 79 -0.57 3.41 8.66
CA ILE A 79 -1.05 3.62 7.29
C ILE A 79 -0.59 2.46 6.40
N ILE A 80 -1.53 1.85 5.69
CA ILE A 80 -1.25 0.88 4.61
C ILE A 80 -1.70 1.49 3.29
N ASN A 81 -0.76 1.70 2.36
CA ASN A 81 -1.08 2.12 1.00
C ASN A 81 -1.24 0.88 0.11
N VAL A 82 -2.45 0.64 -0.37
CA VAL A 82 -2.76 -0.45 -1.29
C VAL A 82 -2.88 0.06 -2.72
N GLY A 83 -2.60 -0.78 -3.71
CA GLY A 83 -2.78 -0.40 -5.10
C GLY A 83 -1.93 -1.20 -6.07
N TYR A 84 -1.87 -0.70 -7.30
CA TYR A 84 -1.10 -1.30 -8.39
C TYR A 84 0.35 -0.81 -8.43
N ALA A 85 1.22 -1.64 -9.02
CA ALA A 85 2.59 -1.27 -9.37
C ALA A 85 3.08 -2.10 -10.57
N GLY A 86 4.07 -1.58 -11.28
CA GLY A 86 4.86 -2.37 -12.21
C GLY A 86 5.88 -3.25 -11.48
N GLY A 87 5.92 -4.54 -11.80
CA GLY A 87 6.90 -5.48 -11.24
C GLY A 87 8.28 -5.28 -11.87
N LEU A 88 9.31 -5.14 -11.05
CA LEU A 88 10.67 -4.87 -11.55
C LEU A 88 11.61 -6.08 -11.44
N ILE A 89 11.30 -7.04 -10.60
CA ILE A 89 12.09 -8.25 -10.43
C ILE A 89 11.75 -9.29 -11.51
N LYS A 90 12.71 -10.14 -11.85
CA LYS A 90 12.58 -11.14 -12.92
C LYS A 90 11.50 -12.19 -12.62
N GLU A 91 11.33 -12.52 -11.36
CA GLU A 91 10.39 -13.52 -10.85
C GLU A 91 8.96 -13.00 -10.75
N ALA A 92 8.75 -11.67 -10.91
CA ALA A 92 7.43 -11.05 -10.79
C ALA A 92 6.46 -11.59 -11.82
N ALA A 93 5.27 -11.93 -11.36
CA ALA A 93 4.13 -12.24 -12.21
C ALA A 93 2.96 -11.29 -11.90
N LYS A 94 2.12 -11.06 -12.90
CA LYS A 94 0.88 -10.28 -12.71
C LYS A 94 0.03 -10.93 -11.61
N GLY A 95 -0.38 -10.13 -10.64
CA GLY A 95 -1.14 -10.59 -9.48
C GLY A 95 -0.30 -10.90 -8.23
N ASP A 96 1.02 -11.02 -8.35
CA ASP A 96 1.89 -11.09 -7.18
C ASP A 96 1.90 -9.76 -6.42
N VAL A 97 2.33 -9.79 -5.15
CA VAL A 97 2.27 -8.62 -4.27
C VAL A 97 3.66 -8.21 -3.80
N ALA A 98 4.02 -6.93 -3.99
CA ALA A 98 5.15 -6.30 -3.33
C ALA A 98 4.76 -5.86 -1.92
N ILE A 99 5.55 -6.26 -0.92
CA ILE A 99 5.50 -5.81 0.47
C ILE A 99 6.66 -4.83 0.65
N GLY A 100 6.35 -3.52 0.74
CA GLY A 100 7.36 -2.47 0.78
C GLY A 100 8.16 -2.49 2.08
N THR A 101 9.49 -2.49 1.98
CA THR A 101 10.39 -2.39 3.13
C THR A 101 10.94 -0.98 3.30
N ASP A 102 11.20 -0.31 2.20
CA ASP A 102 11.69 1.07 2.12
C ASP A 102 11.29 1.70 0.78
N TYR A 103 11.39 3.04 0.68
CA TYR A 103 10.78 3.80 -0.41
C TYR A 103 11.76 4.83 -0.95
N VAL A 104 11.81 4.99 -2.28
CA VAL A 104 12.68 5.96 -2.94
C VAL A 104 11.95 6.70 -4.05
N GLN A 105 12.11 8.02 -4.14
CA GLN A 105 11.68 8.81 -5.29
C GLN A 105 12.78 8.83 -6.33
N VAL A 106 12.48 8.37 -7.56
CA VAL A 106 13.49 8.17 -8.62
C VAL A 106 13.48 9.25 -9.70
N ASP A 107 12.56 10.19 -9.64
CA ASP A 107 12.40 11.28 -10.60
C ASP A 107 13.00 12.63 -10.13
N PHE A 108 13.81 12.61 -9.05
CA PHE A 108 14.61 13.75 -8.66
C PHE A 108 15.77 13.97 -9.64
N ALA A 109 16.04 15.24 -9.92
CA ALA A 109 17.17 15.60 -10.80
C ALA A 109 18.49 15.04 -10.27
N PRO A 110 19.44 14.65 -11.16
CA PRO A 110 20.72 14.02 -10.77
C PRO A 110 21.53 14.80 -9.73
N TYR A 111 21.36 16.12 -9.67
CA TYR A 111 22.07 16.99 -8.72
C TYR A 111 21.63 16.82 -7.25
N PHE A 112 20.51 16.14 -7.00
CA PHE A 112 19.96 15.94 -5.67
C PHE A 112 20.11 14.50 -5.13
N LYS A 113 20.91 13.65 -5.80
CA LYS A 113 21.08 12.24 -5.40
C LYS A 113 21.43 12.03 -3.92
N ASN A 114 22.22 12.95 -3.34
CA ASN A 114 22.63 12.89 -1.94
C ASN A 114 21.61 13.54 -0.97
N ASN A 115 20.55 14.15 -1.50
CA ASN A 115 19.53 14.87 -0.75
C ASN A 115 18.11 14.37 -1.08
N LEU A 116 17.96 13.10 -1.42
CA LEU A 116 16.64 12.50 -1.63
C LEU A 116 15.80 12.63 -0.35
N PRO A 117 14.49 12.84 -0.49
CA PRO A 117 13.59 12.84 0.65
C PRO A 117 13.74 11.56 1.47
N GLN A 118 13.98 11.73 2.76
CA GLN A 118 14.14 10.59 3.66
C GLN A 118 12.78 10.05 4.07
N THR A 119 12.66 8.74 4.06
CA THR A 119 11.50 8.00 4.57
C THR A 119 11.95 7.02 5.64
N ALA A 120 11.13 6.84 6.67
CA ALA A 120 11.34 5.75 7.61
C ALA A 120 11.10 4.41 6.88
N PRO A 121 11.86 3.36 7.19
CA PRO A 121 11.56 2.02 6.70
C PRO A 121 10.24 1.53 7.29
N SER A 122 9.59 0.60 6.60
CA SER A 122 8.43 -0.11 7.14
C SER A 122 8.82 -0.88 8.41
N PRO A 123 7.94 -0.96 9.42
CA PRO A 123 8.23 -1.74 10.63
C PRO A 123 8.50 -3.20 10.29
N GLY A 124 9.69 -3.72 10.64
CA GLY A 124 10.11 -5.09 10.28
C GLY A 124 9.15 -6.15 10.80
N VAL A 125 8.63 -6.00 12.01
CA VAL A 125 7.63 -6.92 12.59
C VAL A 125 6.32 -6.98 11.77
N LEU A 126 5.95 -5.86 11.14
CA LEU A 126 4.77 -5.81 10.28
C LEU A 126 5.06 -6.45 8.92
N VAL A 127 6.24 -6.22 8.35
CA VAL A 127 6.69 -6.88 7.11
C VAL A 127 6.66 -8.41 7.27
N ASP A 128 7.20 -8.93 8.39
CA ASP A 128 7.20 -10.37 8.68
C ASP A 128 5.78 -10.93 8.91
N ALA A 129 4.90 -10.14 9.54
CA ALA A 129 3.51 -10.52 9.74
C ALA A 129 2.76 -10.63 8.41
N LEU A 130 2.95 -9.66 7.51
CA LEU A 130 2.37 -9.64 6.16
C LEU A 130 2.87 -10.82 5.30
N GLU A 131 4.16 -11.12 5.34
CA GLU A 131 4.73 -12.29 4.63
C GLU A 131 4.10 -13.60 5.11
N LYS A 132 3.97 -13.78 6.43
CA LYS A 132 3.30 -14.95 7.00
C LYS A 132 1.82 -15.04 6.59
N GLU A 133 1.14 -13.91 6.54
CA GLU A 133 -0.26 -13.88 6.14
C GLU A 133 -0.43 -14.13 4.63
N ALA A 134 0.47 -13.59 3.79
CA ALA A 134 0.52 -13.89 2.36
C ALA A 134 0.63 -15.40 2.11
N SER A 135 1.54 -16.07 2.82
CA SER A 135 1.70 -17.53 2.73
C SER A 135 0.43 -18.30 3.10
N LYS A 136 -0.32 -17.86 4.13
CA LYS A 136 -1.58 -18.50 4.55
C LYS A 136 -2.71 -18.29 3.54
N LEU A 137 -2.70 -17.15 2.85
CA LEU A 137 -3.69 -16.81 1.83
C LEU A 137 -3.31 -17.34 0.44
N ASN A 138 -2.19 -18.07 0.30
CA ASN A 138 -1.62 -18.50 -0.97
C ASN A 138 -1.38 -17.32 -1.93
N ILE A 139 -0.94 -16.18 -1.41
CA ILE A 139 -0.55 -15.00 -2.16
C ILE A 139 0.97 -15.02 -2.31
N THR A 140 1.46 -14.97 -3.53
CA THR A 140 2.90 -14.80 -3.79
C THR A 140 3.29 -13.37 -3.43
N GLY A 141 4.16 -13.22 -2.43
CA GLY A 141 4.62 -11.93 -1.93
C GLY A 141 6.14 -11.79 -1.98
N TYR A 142 6.62 -10.62 -2.39
CA TYR A 142 8.03 -10.25 -2.40
C TYR A 142 8.28 -9.06 -1.49
N LYS A 143 9.32 -9.13 -0.66
CA LYS A 143 9.74 -8.02 0.22
C LYS A 143 10.84 -7.20 -0.45
N GLY A 144 10.73 -5.89 -0.42
CA GLY A 144 11.80 -5.04 -0.92
C GLY A 144 11.43 -3.59 -1.09
N ARG A 145 12.38 -2.84 -1.64
CA ARG A 145 12.23 -1.42 -1.94
C ARG A 145 11.18 -1.17 -3.00
N ILE A 146 10.37 -0.12 -2.81
CA ILE A 146 9.47 0.40 -3.84
C ILE A 146 10.02 1.73 -4.35
N ALA A 147 10.17 1.83 -5.68
CA ALA A 147 10.52 3.06 -6.38
C ALA A 147 9.25 3.82 -6.78
N THR A 148 9.26 5.15 -6.62
CA THR A 148 8.12 6.01 -6.93
C THR A 148 8.55 7.16 -7.86
N GLY A 149 7.73 7.45 -8.87
CA GLY A 149 7.92 8.60 -9.76
C GLY A 149 6.63 9.05 -10.41
N ASP A 150 6.50 10.35 -10.73
CA ASP A 150 5.30 10.91 -11.37
C ASP A 150 5.29 10.66 -12.88
N PHE A 151 5.47 9.38 -13.28
CA PHE A 151 5.36 8.92 -14.65
C PHE A 151 4.97 7.45 -14.72
N PHE A 152 4.38 7.04 -15.83
CA PHE A 152 4.09 5.64 -16.09
C PHE A 152 5.35 4.97 -16.67
N LEU A 153 5.91 3.99 -15.93
CA LEU A 153 7.11 3.28 -16.36
C LEU A 153 6.73 2.19 -17.37
N HIS A 154 7.11 2.40 -18.63
CA HIS A 154 6.75 1.55 -19.77
C HIS A 154 7.92 1.34 -20.75
N SER A 155 9.15 1.48 -20.26
CA SER A 155 10.36 1.33 -21.06
C SER A 155 11.36 0.45 -20.35
N THR A 156 11.78 -0.61 -21.04
CA THR A 156 12.82 -1.54 -20.55
C THR A 156 14.12 -0.83 -20.21
N ASP A 157 14.52 0.17 -21.01
CA ASP A 157 15.74 0.96 -20.75
C ASP A 157 15.63 1.78 -19.46
N GLN A 158 14.47 2.42 -19.21
CA GLN A 158 14.24 3.17 -17.97
C GLN A 158 14.16 2.21 -16.77
N LYS A 159 13.48 1.08 -16.90
CA LYS A 159 13.42 0.02 -15.90
C LYS A 159 14.82 -0.42 -15.48
N ASN A 160 15.68 -0.74 -16.46
CA ASN A 160 17.06 -1.19 -16.18
C ASN A 160 17.89 -0.13 -15.44
N LYS A 161 17.77 1.15 -15.79
CA LYS A 161 18.44 2.24 -15.08
C LYS A 161 17.98 2.36 -13.63
N ILE A 162 16.68 2.25 -13.39
CA ILE A 162 16.10 2.29 -12.02
C ILE A 162 16.56 1.08 -11.21
N LEU A 163 16.57 -0.11 -11.81
CA LEU A 163 17.07 -1.34 -11.17
C LEU A 163 18.55 -1.21 -10.79
N GLU A 164 19.39 -0.73 -11.70
CA GLU A 164 20.81 -0.56 -11.47
C GLU A 164 21.10 0.45 -10.34
N GLU A 165 20.36 1.57 -10.30
CA GLU A 165 20.62 2.64 -9.37
C GLU A 165 20.02 2.41 -7.98
N TYR A 166 18.79 1.82 -7.89
CA TYR A 166 18.02 1.76 -6.65
C TYR A 166 17.67 0.35 -6.20
N SER A 167 17.83 -0.65 -7.06
CA SER A 167 17.50 -2.07 -6.81
C SER A 167 16.09 -2.29 -6.24
N PRO A 168 15.02 -1.66 -6.75
CA PRO A 168 13.66 -1.84 -6.26
C PRO A 168 13.02 -3.12 -6.83
N ILE A 169 11.98 -3.61 -6.12
CA ILE A 169 11.17 -4.76 -6.58
C ILE A 169 9.92 -4.32 -7.34
N ALA A 170 9.48 -3.08 -7.14
CA ALA A 170 8.27 -2.52 -7.72
C ALA A 170 8.45 -1.03 -8.04
N PHE A 171 7.64 -0.54 -8.99
CA PHE A 171 7.53 0.87 -9.33
C PHE A 171 6.07 1.33 -9.26
N ASP A 172 5.84 2.44 -8.56
CA ASP A 172 4.53 3.08 -8.46
C ASP A 172 4.62 4.62 -8.58
N MET A 173 3.51 5.30 -8.34
CA MET A 173 3.44 6.75 -8.43
C MET A 173 3.17 7.45 -7.08
N GLU A 174 3.05 6.74 -5.95
CA GLU A 174 2.57 7.32 -4.68
C GLU A 174 3.36 6.91 -3.44
N SER A 175 3.83 5.67 -3.33
CA SER A 175 4.28 5.09 -2.05
C SER A 175 5.34 5.91 -1.34
N ALA A 176 6.34 6.44 -2.05
CA ALA A 176 7.38 7.24 -1.41
C ALA A 176 6.86 8.60 -0.90
N ALA A 177 5.84 9.17 -1.55
CA ALA A 177 5.22 10.40 -1.08
C ALA A 177 4.38 10.19 0.20
N VAL A 178 3.60 9.09 0.24
CA VAL A 178 2.88 8.68 1.47
C VAL A 178 3.88 8.41 2.59
N ALA A 179 4.95 7.65 2.33
CA ALA A 179 6.00 7.33 3.29
C ALA A 179 6.68 8.60 3.84
N GLN A 180 6.96 9.59 2.99
CA GLN A 180 7.57 10.85 3.40
C GLN A 180 6.66 11.64 4.36
N VAL A 181 5.36 11.74 4.06
CA VAL A 181 4.38 12.40 4.93
C VAL A 181 4.21 11.64 6.24
N ALA A 182 4.06 10.32 6.17
CA ALA A 182 3.94 9.46 7.35
C ALA A 182 5.16 9.61 8.27
N THR A 183 6.39 9.61 7.69
CA THR A 183 7.64 9.84 8.43
C THR A 183 7.63 11.22 9.12
N ALA A 184 7.27 12.29 8.41
CA ALA A 184 7.22 13.64 8.96
C ALA A 184 6.19 13.79 10.09
N LYS A 185 5.18 12.95 10.09
CA LYS A 185 4.10 12.91 11.11
C LYS A 185 4.31 11.83 12.18
N ASN A 186 5.41 11.08 12.14
CA ASN A 186 5.71 9.95 13.02
C ASN A 186 4.62 8.87 13.03
N VAL A 187 3.99 8.61 11.88
CA VAL A 187 3.02 7.53 11.72
C VAL A 187 3.70 6.37 10.99
N PRO A 188 3.66 5.14 11.51
CA PRO A 188 4.15 3.96 10.80
C PRO A 188 3.46 3.76 9.46
N PHE A 189 4.22 3.31 8.47
CA PHE A 189 3.73 3.16 7.10
C PHE A 189 4.22 1.86 6.45
N ILE A 190 3.38 1.27 5.60
CA ILE A 190 3.77 0.21 4.68
C ILE A 190 2.94 0.29 3.38
N ALA A 191 3.55 -0.04 2.25
CA ALA A 191 2.85 -0.20 0.99
C ALA A 191 2.70 -1.68 0.62
N LEU A 192 1.52 -2.04 0.12
CA LEU A 192 1.19 -3.33 -0.47
C LEU A 192 0.76 -3.10 -1.91
N ARG A 193 1.57 -3.54 -2.87
CA ARG A 193 1.35 -3.28 -4.29
C ARG A 193 1.16 -4.59 -5.06
N THR A 194 0.08 -4.69 -5.81
CA THR A 194 -0.13 -5.80 -6.74
C THR A 194 0.51 -5.48 -8.09
N PHE A 195 1.26 -6.41 -8.65
CA PHE A 195 1.83 -6.24 -9.97
C PHE A 195 0.73 -6.30 -11.05
N SER A 196 0.46 -5.15 -11.67
CA SER A 196 -0.47 -5.03 -12.79
C SER A 196 0.18 -5.34 -14.14
N ASP A 197 1.47 -5.07 -14.22
CA ASP A 197 2.34 -5.20 -15.38
C ASP A 197 3.79 -5.40 -14.92
N LEU A 198 4.71 -5.55 -15.88
CA LEU A 198 6.14 -5.76 -15.60
C LEU A 198 6.99 -4.52 -15.87
N ALA A 199 6.39 -3.34 -16.01
CA ALA A 199 7.07 -2.06 -16.25
C ALA A 199 8.09 -2.10 -17.40
N ASP A 200 7.78 -2.80 -18.47
CA ASP A 200 8.59 -2.92 -19.69
C ASP A 200 7.85 -2.38 -20.92
N ASP A 201 8.40 -2.60 -22.10
CA ASP A 201 7.82 -2.10 -23.35
C ASP A 201 6.40 -2.63 -23.65
N THR A 202 5.95 -3.67 -22.94
CA THR A 202 4.59 -4.23 -23.04
C THR A 202 3.62 -3.69 -21.98
N ALA A 203 4.10 -2.90 -21.04
CA ALA A 203 3.31 -2.43 -19.89
C ALA A 203 2.05 -1.65 -20.31
N ALA A 204 2.14 -0.82 -21.35
CA ALA A 204 1.01 -0.05 -21.85
C ALA A 204 -0.11 -0.95 -22.40
N GLU A 205 0.26 -2.01 -23.16
CA GLU A 205 -0.69 -3.00 -23.68
C GLU A 205 -1.34 -3.79 -22.52
N GLN A 206 -0.54 -4.19 -21.53
CA GLN A 206 -1.02 -4.88 -20.33
C GLN A 206 -1.99 -4.00 -19.52
N ALA A 207 -1.72 -2.71 -19.36
CA ALA A 207 -2.60 -1.77 -18.69
C ALA A 207 -3.95 -1.61 -19.41
N LEU A 208 -3.95 -1.52 -20.75
CA LEU A 208 -5.16 -1.47 -21.58
C LEU A 208 -5.96 -2.76 -21.48
N ALA A 209 -5.31 -3.93 -21.56
CA ALA A 209 -5.95 -5.23 -21.38
C ALA A 209 -6.60 -5.34 -20.00
N ASN A 210 -5.90 -4.90 -18.94
CA ASN A 210 -6.44 -4.88 -17.58
C ASN A 210 -7.70 -4.02 -17.44
N LYS A 211 -7.76 -2.88 -18.14
CA LYS A 211 -8.95 -2.03 -18.17
C LYS A 211 -10.10 -2.73 -18.87
N HIS A 212 -9.86 -3.32 -20.04
CA HIS A 212 -10.87 -4.06 -20.79
C HIS A 212 -11.44 -5.24 -20.00
N ASP A 213 -10.57 -6.03 -19.38
CA ASP A 213 -10.97 -7.20 -18.57
C ASP A 213 -11.81 -6.78 -17.36
N ARG A 214 -11.53 -5.62 -16.75
CA ARG A 214 -12.37 -5.05 -15.68
C ARG A 214 -13.78 -4.70 -16.17
N GLU A 215 -13.86 -4.01 -17.32
CA GLU A 215 -15.13 -3.58 -17.91
C GLU A 215 -15.99 -4.76 -18.36
N THR A 216 -15.38 -5.88 -18.75
CA THR A 216 -16.08 -7.09 -19.23
C THR A 216 -16.34 -8.14 -18.14
N GLY A 217 -15.79 -7.94 -16.93
CA GLY A 217 -15.92 -8.90 -15.82
C GLY A 217 -15.17 -10.22 -16.04
N GLN A 218 -14.26 -10.28 -17.01
CA GLN A 218 -13.46 -11.50 -17.33
C GLN A 218 -12.21 -11.65 -16.47
N ARG A 219 -11.94 -10.72 -15.56
CA ARG A 219 -10.70 -10.62 -14.82
C ARG A 219 -10.79 -11.25 -13.43
N ILE A 220 -9.71 -11.93 -13.02
CA ILE A 220 -9.45 -12.20 -11.59
C ILE A 220 -9.06 -10.87 -10.95
N PRO A 221 -9.79 -10.40 -9.93
CA PRO A 221 -9.52 -9.10 -9.31
C PRO A 221 -8.25 -9.16 -8.44
N ILE A 222 -7.11 -8.90 -9.06
CA ILE A 222 -5.79 -8.91 -8.40
C ILE A 222 -5.67 -7.81 -7.34
N GLU A 223 -6.42 -6.71 -7.48
CA GLU A 223 -6.53 -5.60 -6.51
C GLU A 223 -7.09 -6.02 -5.16
N HIS A 224 -7.76 -7.17 -5.08
CA HIS A 224 -8.28 -7.69 -3.81
C HIS A 224 -7.18 -8.23 -2.88
N GLN A 225 -6.03 -8.64 -3.42
CA GLN A 225 -4.97 -9.27 -2.63
C GLN A 225 -4.35 -8.34 -1.58
N PRO A 226 -3.96 -7.08 -1.89
CA PRO A 226 -3.46 -6.14 -0.89
C PRO A 226 -4.46 -5.86 0.22
N ILE A 227 -5.76 -5.74 -0.11
CA ILE A 227 -6.82 -5.53 0.88
C ILE A 227 -6.96 -6.75 1.80
N LYS A 228 -6.99 -7.96 1.24
CA LYS A 228 -7.03 -9.20 2.03
C LYS A 228 -5.85 -9.28 2.98
N LEU A 229 -4.64 -8.98 2.51
CA LEU A 229 -3.43 -8.96 3.34
C LEU A 229 -3.53 -7.92 4.45
N ALA A 230 -3.91 -6.68 4.12
CA ALA A 230 -4.02 -5.59 5.08
C ALA A 230 -5.03 -5.92 6.20
N VAL A 231 -6.25 -6.31 5.84
CA VAL A 231 -7.33 -6.59 6.80
C VAL A 231 -7.01 -7.81 7.66
N ASN A 232 -6.58 -8.94 7.06
CA ASN A 232 -6.26 -10.15 7.83
C ASN A 232 -5.08 -9.93 8.77
N THR A 233 -4.06 -9.17 8.33
CA THR A 233 -2.92 -8.83 9.19
C THR A 233 -3.37 -7.93 10.34
N ALA A 234 -4.19 -6.92 10.08
CA ALA A 234 -4.71 -6.02 11.11
C ALA A 234 -5.53 -6.76 12.16
N GLU A 235 -6.45 -7.64 11.75
CA GLU A 235 -7.26 -8.45 12.67
C GLU A 235 -6.43 -9.41 13.52
N ARG A 236 -5.43 -10.04 12.94
CA ARG A 236 -4.60 -11.03 13.62
C ARG A 236 -3.55 -10.43 14.52
N TYR A 237 -3.08 -9.24 14.17
CA TYR A 237 -1.95 -8.58 14.82
C TYR A 237 -2.30 -7.17 15.32
N VAL A 238 -3.53 -6.96 15.81
CA VAL A 238 -4.00 -5.66 16.37
C VAL A 238 -3.00 -5.07 17.38
N ASP A 239 -2.41 -5.93 18.22
CA ASP A 239 -1.41 -5.48 19.18
C ASP A 239 -0.10 -4.99 18.55
N LEU A 240 0.26 -5.47 17.35
CA LEU A 240 1.42 -4.93 16.61
C LEU A 240 1.13 -3.53 16.07
N ILE A 241 -0.09 -3.26 15.60
CA ILE A 241 -0.48 -1.93 15.15
C ILE A 241 -0.29 -0.91 16.27
N LYS A 242 -0.70 -1.25 17.50
CA LYS A 242 -0.54 -0.39 18.68
C LYS A 242 0.92 -0.28 19.17
N ARG A 243 1.74 -1.31 18.98
CA ARG A 243 3.13 -1.36 19.47
C ARG A 243 4.14 -0.73 18.53
N THR A 244 3.79 -0.48 17.28
CA THR A 244 4.67 0.22 16.34
C THR A 244 4.90 1.68 16.73
N LEU A 245 4.20 2.19 17.73
CA LEU A 245 4.29 3.56 18.28
C LEU A 245 5.14 3.69 19.56
N SER A 246 5.72 2.63 20.07
CA SER A 246 6.62 2.62 21.24
C SER A 246 8.07 2.31 20.79
#